data_e03f658a62d47bfbd375c1e362fbc3f2
#
_entry.id   e03f658a62d47bfbd375c1e362fbc3f2
#
_cell.length_a   1.000
_cell.length_b   1.000
_cell.length_c   1.000
_cell.angle_alpha   90.00
_cell.angle_beta   90.00
_cell.angle_gamma   90.00
#
_symmetry.space_group_name_H-M   'P 1'
#
loop_
_entity.id
_entity.type
_entity.pdbx_description
1 polymer ?
#
loop_
_entity_poly.entity_id
_entity_poly.type
_entity_poly.pdbx_seq_one_letter_code
_entity_poly.pdbx_strand_id
1 'polypeptide(L)'
;MNHDSKIDYLELNPGGNKLLFRDKRRQLHLYNIKEQKKQTLLNYCKYVSWVPSSDVVVAQNRNNLCVWYSIEEADKVTMYQIKGDVESIERTDGKTEVLVDDGANTVSYNLDEALIEFGAALEYKGLDRAVEILEPLELTPETEANWKTVAKMALEQQNLYVAERCYAALGNIAKAGYLRKVNKLVAQEGINNFRVQAKLAVLDKQFHKAEAILIQHDEIEEAMAMYQELHRWDESIKIAEKKNHPDVREFKENYFQWLLETNQEAKAAEVKEREGDYSTAISLYLKGGLPAKAANVVSNFNVGVPQDQLEKISAQLISSGMHEKAGDFFEKMNILDRAMDSYVRGHAFRKAVDLARRAFPSHVVNLEEEWGDWLVSQKQLDLSIERYVQAGIFNKAIEAALSARKWNRAVQLVADQPPEIARPYYKQIAKHYSEVR
;
A
#
# COMPACT_ATOMS: atom_id res chain seq x y z
N MET A 1 31.90 -27.35 -1.80
CA MET A 1 31.81 -26.14 -0.95
C MET A 1 33.20 -25.66 -0.59
N ASN A 2 33.57 -24.42 -0.84
CA ASN A 2 34.79 -23.81 -0.38
C ASN A 2 34.52 -22.94 0.84
N HIS A 3 35.37 -23.06 1.88
CA HIS A 3 35.30 -22.24 3.07
C HIS A 3 36.67 -21.70 3.43
N ASP A 4 36.75 -20.41 3.80
CA ASP A 4 38.05 -19.69 3.96
C ASP A 4 38.84 -20.08 5.22
N SER A 5 38.15 -20.68 6.19
CA SER A 5 38.71 -21.10 7.47
C SER A 5 38.71 -22.62 7.60
N LYS A 6 39.67 -23.19 8.34
CA LYS A 6 39.64 -24.62 8.63
C LYS A 6 38.45 -25.00 9.48
N ILE A 7 37.81 -26.12 9.14
CA ILE A 7 36.65 -26.66 9.86
C ILE A 7 37.16 -27.57 10.98
N ASP A 8 36.60 -27.42 12.19
CA ASP A 8 36.94 -28.26 13.36
C ASP A 8 35.81 -29.20 13.79
N TYR A 9 34.56 -28.91 13.33
CA TYR A 9 33.38 -29.75 13.56
C TYR A 9 32.53 -29.82 12.30
N LEU A 10 31.99 -30.99 12.00
CA LEU A 10 31.18 -31.24 10.83
C LEU A 10 30.22 -32.39 11.13
N GLU A 11 28.91 -32.14 10.93
CA GLU A 11 27.86 -33.15 11.15
C GLU A 11 26.71 -32.95 10.14
N LEU A 12 26.20 -34.05 9.58
CA LEU A 12 25.02 -34.05 8.72
C LEU A 12 23.77 -34.27 9.57
N ASN A 13 22.67 -33.65 9.16
CA ASN A 13 21.37 -33.96 9.76
C ASN A 13 20.93 -35.37 9.39
N PRO A 14 19.93 -35.97 10.10
CA PRO A 14 19.41 -37.32 9.82
C PRO A 14 18.95 -37.48 8.35
N GLY A 15 18.40 -36.45 7.75
CA GLY A 15 17.94 -36.46 6.35
C GLY A 15 19.04 -36.34 5.29
N GLY A 16 20.27 -36.07 5.68
CA GLY A 16 21.42 -35.96 4.78
C GLY A 16 21.38 -34.77 3.82
N ASN A 17 20.49 -33.79 4.04
CA ASN A 17 20.27 -32.63 3.19
C ASN A 17 20.81 -31.31 3.75
N LYS A 18 21.16 -31.28 5.04
CA LYS A 18 21.70 -30.13 5.74
C LYS A 18 23.01 -30.49 6.44
N LEU A 19 24.03 -29.66 6.26
CA LEU A 19 25.33 -29.83 6.85
C LEU A 19 25.59 -28.71 7.87
N LEU A 20 25.83 -29.12 9.11
CA LEU A 20 26.20 -28.23 10.20
C LEU A 20 27.73 -28.31 10.36
N PHE A 21 28.39 -27.16 10.41
CA PHE A 21 29.84 -27.13 10.61
C PHE A 21 30.29 -25.91 11.40
N ARG A 22 31.35 -26.07 12.16
CA ARG A 22 32.00 -25.02 12.91
C ARG A 22 33.41 -24.83 12.39
N ASP A 23 33.83 -23.59 12.24
CA ASP A 23 35.18 -23.24 11.82
C ASP A 23 36.16 -22.98 13.00
N LYS A 24 37.45 -22.85 12.75
CA LYS A 24 38.44 -22.52 13.78
C LYS A 24 38.26 -21.15 14.41
N ARG A 25 37.48 -20.26 13.79
CA ARG A 25 37.06 -18.97 14.38
C ARG A 25 35.88 -19.10 15.30
N ARG A 26 35.42 -20.34 15.53
CA ARG A 26 34.22 -20.69 16.31
C ARG A 26 32.93 -20.13 15.74
N GLN A 27 32.87 -19.88 14.43
CA GLN A 27 31.64 -19.53 13.76
C GLN A 27 30.89 -20.81 13.38
N LEU A 28 29.58 -20.83 13.70
CA LEU A 28 28.71 -21.94 13.35
C LEU A 28 27.95 -21.61 12.07
N HIS A 29 28.00 -22.53 11.12
CA HIS A 29 27.37 -22.39 9.82
C HIS A 29 26.48 -23.59 9.53
N LEU A 30 25.36 -23.27 8.86
CA LEU A 30 24.49 -24.24 8.22
C LEU A 30 24.69 -24.18 6.71
N TYR A 31 24.80 -25.31 6.06
CA TYR A 31 24.84 -25.44 4.61
C TYR A 31 23.71 -26.34 4.12
N ASN A 32 22.78 -25.79 3.34
CA ASN A 32 21.76 -26.56 2.64
C ASN A 32 22.37 -27.13 1.37
N ILE A 33 22.42 -28.47 1.27
CA ILE A 33 23.10 -29.18 0.18
C ILE A 33 22.33 -29.05 -1.12
N LYS A 34 20.98 -29.05 -1.06
CA LYS A 34 20.11 -28.92 -2.24
C LYS A 34 20.18 -27.53 -2.86
N GLU A 35 20.07 -26.50 -2.03
CA GLU A 35 20.08 -25.11 -2.46
C GLU A 35 21.49 -24.54 -2.65
N GLN A 36 22.52 -25.26 -2.20
CA GLN A 36 23.92 -24.80 -2.19
C GLN A 36 24.14 -23.49 -1.43
N LYS A 37 23.28 -23.20 -0.43
CA LYS A 37 23.27 -21.96 0.33
C LYS A 37 23.93 -22.16 1.70
N LYS A 38 24.83 -21.23 2.04
CA LYS A 38 25.49 -21.18 3.36
C LYS A 38 24.89 -20.04 4.18
N GLN A 39 24.58 -20.33 5.45
CA GLN A 39 24.09 -19.36 6.42
C GLN A 39 24.90 -19.46 7.72
N THR A 40 25.20 -18.32 8.36
CA THR A 40 25.89 -18.29 9.65
C THR A 40 24.85 -18.21 10.75
N LEU A 41 24.88 -19.16 11.69
CA LEU A 41 23.94 -19.23 12.81
C LEU A 41 24.47 -18.49 14.04
N LEU A 42 25.76 -18.71 14.41
CA LEU A 42 26.41 -18.07 15.55
C LEU A 42 27.82 -17.58 15.19
N ASN A 43 28.20 -16.46 15.77
CA ASN A 43 29.57 -15.93 15.63
C ASN A 43 30.57 -16.53 16.66
N TYR A 44 30.06 -17.12 17.73
CA TYR A 44 30.86 -17.82 18.75
C TYR A 44 30.13 -19.05 19.22
N CYS A 45 30.66 -20.21 18.91
CA CYS A 45 30.05 -21.52 19.24
C CYS A 45 31.07 -22.39 19.99
N LYS A 46 30.73 -22.79 21.22
CA LYS A 46 31.55 -23.66 22.03
C LYS A 46 31.19 -25.13 21.80
N TYR A 47 29.91 -25.44 21.85
CA TYR A 47 29.32 -26.76 21.64
C TYR A 47 28.26 -26.69 20.56
N VAL A 48 28.09 -27.70 19.75
CA VAL A 48 27.01 -27.85 18.81
C VAL A 48 26.74 -29.32 18.51
N SER A 49 25.48 -29.67 18.38
CA SER A 49 25.05 -31.01 17.92
C SER A 49 23.61 -30.93 17.41
N TRP A 50 23.25 -31.87 16.54
CA TRP A 50 21.86 -32.15 16.24
C TRP A 50 21.20 -32.88 17.42
N VAL A 51 19.94 -32.62 17.70
CA VAL A 51 19.11 -33.43 18.58
C VAL A 51 18.88 -34.77 17.87
N PRO A 52 19.11 -35.91 18.56
CA PRO A 52 18.98 -37.25 17.95
C PRO A 52 17.63 -37.42 17.22
N SER A 53 17.69 -37.93 15.98
CA SER A 53 16.52 -38.20 15.13
C SER A 53 15.64 -36.97 14.84
N SER A 54 16.23 -35.76 14.78
CA SER A 54 15.51 -34.53 14.43
C SER A 54 16.42 -33.53 13.76
N ASP A 55 15.82 -32.51 13.13
CA ASP A 55 16.54 -31.37 12.52
C ASP A 55 16.66 -30.18 13.48
N VAL A 56 16.52 -30.42 14.77
CA VAL A 56 16.70 -29.42 15.80
C VAL A 56 18.18 -29.29 16.16
N VAL A 57 18.68 -28.07 16.20
CA VAL A 57 20.08 -27.78 16.55
C VAL A 57 20.16 -27.18 17.93
N VAL A 58 21.10 -27.74 18.71
CA VAL A 58 21.48 -27.17 20.00
C VAL A 58 22.91 -26.71 19.93
N ALA A 59 23.16 -25.48 20.37
CA ALA A 59 24.52 -24.94 20.43
C ALA A 59 24.73 -24.09 21.67
N GLN A 60 25.97 -24.02 22.15
CA GLN A 60 26.36 -23.16 23.25
C GLN A 60 27.11 -21.93 22.74
N ASN A 61 26.58 -20.75 23.11
CA ASN A 61 27.21 -19.46 22.88
C ASN A 61 27.53 -18.83 24.24
N ARG A 62 28.78 -18.93 24.69
CA ARG A 62 29.22 -18.50 26.03
C ARG A 62 28.34 -19.16 27.12
N ASN A 63 27.56 -18.35 27.85
CA ASN A 63 26.66 -18.79 28.92
C ASN A 63 25.21 -18.98 28.47
N ASN A 64 24.97 -19.04 27.16
CA ASN A 64 23.64 -19.27 26.61
C ASN A 64 23.58 -20.57 25.84
N LEU A 65 22.56 -21.37 26.14
CA LEU A 65 22.13 -22.50 25.35
C LEU A 65 21.18 -21.99 24.28
N CYS A 66 21.52 -22.17 23.02
CA CYS A 66 20.75 -21.73 21.86
C CYS A 66 20.13 -22.96 21.21
N VAL A 67 18.80 -22.94 21.03
CA VAL A 67 18.05 -24.04 20.42
C VAL A 67 17.27 -23.52 19.21
N TRP A 68 17.47 -24.14 18.05
CA TRP A 68 16.71 -23.91 16.83
C TRP A 68 15.77 -25.09 16.60
N TYR A 69 14.49 -24.92 16.95
CA TYR A 69 13.44 -25.90 16.66
C TYR A 69 13.10 -25.95 15.16
N SER A 70 13.30 -24.82 14.44
CA SER A 70 13.25 -24.73 12.99
C SER A 70 14.54 -24.09 12.47
N ILE A 71 15.40 -24.89 11.90
CA ILE A 71 16.73 -24.44 11.45
C ILE A 71 16.67 -23.59 10.16
N GLU A 72 15.57 -23.60 9.45
CA GLU A 72 15.39 -22.79 8.24
C GLU A 72 15.23 -21.30 8.57
N GLU A 73 14.75 -20.99 9.77
CA GLU A 73 14.60 -19.62 10.28
C GLU A 73 15.68 -19.35 11.34
N ALA A 74 16.91 -19.06 10.89
CA ALA A 74 18.07 -18.86 11.78
C ALA A 74 17.87 -17.75 12.83
N ASP A 75 16.99 -16.78 12.56
CA ASP A 75 16.69 -15.70 13.47
C ASP A 75 15.76 -16.11 14.64
N LYS A 76 15.07 -17.25 14.49
CA LYS A 76 14.20 -17.81 15.54
C LYS A 76 14.97 -18.79 16.42
N VAL A 77 15.69 -18.27 17.39
CA VAL A 77 16.47 -19.04 18.35
C VAL A 77 15.87 -18.89 19.74
N THR A 78 15.62 -20.02 20.41
CA THR A 78 15.26 -20.05 21.83
C THR A 78 16.52 -20.10 22.67
N MET A 79 16.68 -19.16 23.60
CA MET A 79 17.88 -19.03 24.40
C MET A 79 17.57 -19.27 25.89
N TYR A 80 18.35 -20.16 26.50
CA TYR A 80 18.35 -20.38 27.94
C TYR A 80 19.69 -19.95 28.54
N GLN A 81 19.64 -19.23 29.64
CA GLN A 81 20.87 -18.92 30.39
C GLN A 81 21.34 -20.18 31.13
N ILE A 82 22.58 -20.58 30.89
CA ILE A 82 23.20 -21.75 31.54
C ILE A 82 24.44 -21.33 32.32
N LYS A 83 24.74 -22.09 33.39
CA LYS A 83 26.00 -21.97 34.13
C LYS A 83 26.77 -23.26 33.87
N GLY A 84 27.91 -23.14 33.15
CA GLY A 84 28.73 -24.30 32.81
C GLY A 84 28.76 -24.60 31.33
N ASP A 85 29.13 -25.82 30.99
CA ASP A 85 29.36 -26.30 29.65
C ASP A 85 28.42 -27.41 29.26
N VAL A 86 27.89 -27.37 28.04
CA VAL A 86 27.05 -28.45 27.51
C VAL A 86 27.93 -29.69 27.31
N GLU A 87 27.53 -30.80 27.95
CA GLU A 87 28.23 -32.09 27.90
C GLU A 87 27.63 -33.00 26.82
N SER A 88 26.32 -33.23 26.88
CA SER A 88 25.63 -34.13 25.97
C SER A 88 24.13 -33.74 25.78
N ILE A 89 23.52 -34.35 24.77
CA ILE A 89 22.09 -34.27 24.51
C ILE A 89 21.56 -35.70 24.56
N GLU A 90 20.61 -35.94 25.43
CA GLU A 90 19.95 -37.23 25.58
C GLU A 90 18.51 -37.16 25.17
N ARG A 91 18.06 -38.08 24.34
CA ARG A 91 16.66 -38.21 23.93
C ARG A 91 16.17 -39.62 24.19
N THR A 92 15.33 -39.76 25.22
CA THR A 92 14.77 -41.05 25.66
C THR A 92 13.31 -40.91 25.98
N ASP A 93 12.49 -41.87 25.53
CA ASP A 93 11.06 -42.00 25.87
C ASP A 93 10.21 -40.73 25.67
N GLY A 94 10.47 -39.99 24.58
CA GLY A 94 9.71 -38.79 24.29
C GLY A 94 10.09 -37.57 25.15
N LYS A 95 11.29 -37.58 25.72
CA LYS A 95 11.88 -36.48 26.48
C LYS A 95 13.28 -36.20 25.97
N THR A 96 13.55 -34.95 25.69
CA THR A 96 14.86 -34.46 25.27
C THR A 96 15.47 -33.58 26.34
N GLU A 97 16.62 -33.93 26.83
CA GLU A 97 17.36 -33.23 27.88
C GLU A 97 18.76 -32.83 27.37
N VAL A 98 19.17 -31.60 27.66
CA VAL A 98 20.52 -31.10 27.45
C VAL A 98 21.22 -31.11 28.80
N LEU A 99 22.29 -31.90 28.91
CA LEU A 99 23.09 -32.02 30.13
C LEU A 99 24.19 -30.96 30.14
N VAL A 100 24.25 -30.15 31.18
CA VAL A 100 25.21 -29.08 31.39
C VAL A 100 26.01 -29.33 32.65
N ASP A 101 27.32 -29.44 32.55
CA ASP A 101 28.23 -29.54 33.69
C ASP A 101 28.59 -28.12 34.19
N ASP A 102 28.23 -27.83 35.44
CA ASP A 102 28.55 -26.56 36.11
C ASP A 102 29.86 -26.64 36.93
N GLY A 103 30.59 -27.73 36.81
CA GLY A 103 31.83 -28.03 37.54
C GLY A 103 31.63 -28.66 38.92
N ALA A 104 30.42 -28.68 39.42
CA ALA A 104 30.07 -29.35 40.70
C ALA A 104 28.98 -30.43 40.49
N ASN A 105 28.01 -30.16 39.60
CA ASN A 105 26.88 -31.02 39.29
C ASN A 105 26.52 -30.95 37.82
N THR A 106 25.86 -32.00 37.32
CA THR A 106 25.23 -31.97 35.99
C THR A 106 23.79 -31.49 36.13
N VAL A 107 23.44 -30.42 35.41
CA VAL A 107 22.11 -29.84 35.39
C VAL A 107 21.46 -30.20 34.06
N SER A 108 20.22 -30.73 34.10
CA SER A 108 19.48 -31.02 32.88
C SER A 108 18.52 -29.88 32.49
N TYR A 109 18.51 -29.52 31.20
CA TYR A 109 17.56 -28.59 30.61
C TYR A 109 16.65 -29.34 29.64
N ASN A 110 15.34 -29.35 29.98
CA ASN A 110 14.34 -30.00 29.13
C ASN A 110 14.04 -29.15 27.92
N LEU A 111 14.09 -29.75 26.74
CA LEU A 111 13.62 -29.14 25.50
C LEU A 111 12.14 -29.44 25.28
N ASP A 112 11.49 -28.60 24.45
CA ASP A 112 10.10 -28.82 24.08
C ASP A 112 9.98 -29.97 23.07
N GLU A 113 9.62 -31.16 23.57
CA GLU A 113 9.49 -32.36 22.74
C GLU A 113 8.40 -32.23 21.68
N ALA A 114 7.32 -31.49 21.97
CA ALA A 114 6.26 -31.29 20.99
C ALA A 114 6.77 -30.50 19.74
N LEU A 115 7.61 -29.49 19.94
CA LEU A 115 8.23 -28.77 18.85
C LEU A 115 9.27 -29.61 18.07
N ILE A 116 10.00 -30.48 18.78
CA ILE A 116 10.96 -31.43 18.16
C ILE A 116 10.21 -32.45 17.30
N GLU A 117 9.14 -33.04 17.83
CA GLU A 117 8.31 -33.99 17.10
C GLU A 117 7.59 -33.33 15.92
N PHE A 118 7.14 -32.08 16.07
CA PHE A 118 6.53 -31.32 15.01
C PHE A 118 7.49 -31.14 13.82
N GLY A 119 8.72 -30.71 14.08
CA GLY A 119 9.76 -30.56 13.05
C GLY A 119 10.03 -31.89 12.33
N ALA A 120 10.15 -32.98 13.08
CA ALA A 120 10.31 -34.31 12.51
C ALA A 120 9.09 -34.79 11.72
N ALA A 121 7.88 -34.43 12.14
CA ALA A 121 6.65 -34.75 11.42
C ALA A 121 6.57 -34.02 10.08
N LEU A 122 6.97 -32.76 10.01
CA LEU A 122 7.00 -31.99 8.76
C LEU A 122 7.92 -32.63 7.72
N GLU A 123 9.10 -33.12 8.13
CA GLU A 123 10.05 -33.70 7.17
C GLU A 123 9.77 -35.17 6.81
N TYR A 124 9.33 -35.99 7.77
CA TYR A 124 9.33 -37.45 7.62
C TYR A 124 7.99 -38.12 7.74
N LYS A 125 7.03 -37.58 8.51
CA LYS A 125 5.78 -38.26 8.88
C LYS A 125 4.52 -37.73 8.24
N GLY A 126 4.63 -36.61 7.52
CA GLY A 126 3.53 -35.98 6.79
C GLY A 126 2.71 -34.98 7.61
N LEU A 127 1.91 -34.19 6.88
CA LEU A 127 1.20 -33.02 7.44
C LEU A 127 0.10 -33.39 8.43
N ASP A 128 -0.55 -34.55 8.27
CA ASP A 128 -1.58 -35.02 9.19
C ASP A 128 -1.01 -35.22 10.60
N ARG A 129 0.18 -35.83 10.70
CA ARG A 129 0.87 -36.01 11.99
C ARG A 129 1.30 -34.67 12.59
N ALA A 130 1.75 -33.73 11.76
CA ALA A 130 2.10 -32.40 12.24
C ALA A 130 0.89 -31.67 12.86
N VAL A 131 -0.29 -31.80 12.25
CA VAL A 131 -1.53 -31.25 12.80
C VAL A 131 -1.92 -31.90 14.13
N GLU A 132 -1.86 -33.23 14.22
CA GLU A 132 -2.15 -33.97 15.47
C GLU A 132 -1.27 -33.50 16.64
N ILE A 133 0.00 -33.14 16.37
CA ILE A 133 0.91 -32.64 17.39
C ILE A 133 0.54 -31.22 17.82
N LEU A 134 0.09 -30.39 16.88
CA LEU A 134 -0.26 -28.99 17.18
C LEU A 134 -1.63 -28.84 17.86
N GLU A 135 -2.58 -29.74 17.61
CA GLU A 135 -3.95 -29.63 18.14
C GLU A 135 -4.06 -29.55 19.69
N PRO A 136 -3.29 -30.31 20.46
CA PRO A 136 -3.34 -30.22 21.94
C PRO A 136 -2.60 -29.00 22.49
N LEU A 137 -1.82 -28.29 21.68
CA LEU A 137 -1.02 -27.16 22.14
C LEU A 137 -1.87 -25.85 22.17
N GLU A 138 -1.59 -25.01 23.16
CA GLU A 138 -2.19 -23.67 23.21
C GLU A 138 -1.73 -22.82 22.06
N LEU A 139 -2.62 -21.92 21.60
CA LEU A 139 -2.30 -21.00 20.52
C LEU A 139 -1.43 -19.84 21.03
N THR A 140 -0.12 -20.01 20.92
CA THR A 140 0.89 -18.99 21.18
C THR A 140 1.39 -18.39 19.86
N PRO A 141 2.13 -17.26 19.86
CA PRO A 141 2.73 -16.72 18.64
C PRO A 141 3.62 -17.73 17.88
N GLU A 142 4.27 -18.65 18.61
CA GLU A 142 5.13 -19.69 18.03
C GLU A 142 4.30 -20.79 17.38
N THR A 143 3.28 -21.33 18.09
CA THR A 143 2.38 -22.34 17.54
C THR A 143 1.53 -21.78 16.40
N GLU A 144 1.15 -20.50 16.45
CA GLU A 144 0.48 -19.82 15.35
C GLU A 144 1.34 -19.80 14.07
N ALA A 145 2.66 -19.53 14.19
CA ALA A 145 3.59 -19.59 13.08
C ALA A 145 3.70 -21.02 12.49
N ASN A 146 3.72 -22.03 13.36
CA ASN A 146 3.75 -23.43 12.96
C ASN A 146 2.47 -23.81 12.20
N TRP A 147 1.29 -23.41 12.69
CA TRP A 147 0.02 -23.62 11.99
C TRP A 147 -0.01 -22.97 10.60
N LYS A 148 0.54 -21.75 10.45
CA LYS A 148 0.66 -21.06 9.16
C LYS A 148 1.58 -21.81 8.20
N THR A 149 2.67 -22.38 8.71
CA THR A 149 3.61 -23.17 7.92
C THR A 149 2.96 -24.43 7.39
N VAL A 150 2.28 -25.19 8.26
CA VAL A 150 1.54 -26.39 7.84
C VAL A 150 0.44 -26.06 6.85
N ALA A 151 -0.32 -24.98 7.09
CA ALA A 151 -1.37 -24.55 6.16
C ALA A 151 -0.83 -24.24 4.75
N LYS A 152 0.32 -23.57 4.67
CA LYS A 152 0.99 -23.26 3.40
C LYS A 152 1.44 -24.55 2.69
N MET A 153 2.14 -25.43 3.39
CA MET A 153 2.59 -26.72 2.85
C MET A 153 1.41 -27.59 2.39
N ALA A 154 0.32 -27.58 3.16
CA ALA A 154 -0.90 -28.32 2.83
C ALA A 154 -1.55 -27.82 1.53
N LEU A 155 -1.57 -26.50 1.30
CA LEU A 155 -2.06 -25.93 0.05
C LEU A 155 -1.13 -26.26 -1.12
N GLU A 156 0.20 -26.18 -0.94
CA GLU A 156 1.18 -26.55 -1.96
C GLU A 156 1.09 -28.03 -2.37
N GLN A 157 0.82 -28.90 -1.41
CA GLN A 157 0.61 -30.36 -1.65
C GLN A 157 -0.83 -30.70 -2.04
N GLN A 158 -1.72 -29.72 -2.17
CA GLN A 158 -3.14 -29.89 -2.46
C GLN A 158 -3.89 -30.76 -1.42
N ASN A 159 -3.38 -30.84 -0.19
CA ASN A 159 -4.08 -31.47 0.91
C ASN A 159 -5.04 -30.46 1.58
N LEU A 160 -6.20 -30.28 0.93
CA LEU A 160 -7.14 -29.23 1.31
C LEU A 160 -7.83 -29.51 2.66
N TYR A 161 -7.91 -30.78 3.06
CA TYR A 161 -8.48 -31.17 4.35
C TYR A 161 -7.59 -30.69 5.51
N VAL A 162 -6.29 -30.93 5.41
CA VAL A 162 -5.31 -30.42 6.39
C VAL A 162 -5.30 -28.90 6.40
N ALA A 163 -5.34 -28.27 5.22
CA ALA A 163 -5.40 -26.79 5.13
C ALA A 163 -6.65 -26.23 5.84
N GLU A 164 -7.83 -26.86 5.68
CA GLU A 164 -9.06 -26.48 6.39
C GLU A 164 -8.87 -26.52 7.92
N ARG A 165 -8.30 -27.64 8.45
CA ARG A 165 -8.05 -27.80 9.89
C ARG A 165 -7.10 -26.71 10.41
N CYS A 166 -6.02 -26.44 9.67
CA CYS A 166 -5.06 -25.40 10.04
C CYS A 166 -5.69 -24.00 10.10
N TYR A 167 -6.47 -23.61 9.10
CA TYR A 167 -7.15 -22.31 9.12
C TYR A 167 -8.24 -22.22 10.17
N ALA A 168 -8.90 -23.33 10.49
CA ALA A 168 -9.86 -23.40 11.59
C ALA A 168 -9.17 -23.18 12.95
N ALA A 169 -8.03 -23.84 13.20
CA ALA A 169 -7.22 -23.65 14.40
C ALA A 169 -6.68 -22.21 14.54
N LEU A 170 -6.31 -21.58 13.44
CA LEU A 170 -5.89 -20.18 13.38
C LEU A 170 -7.04 -19.17 13.57
N GLY A 171 -8.28 -19.62 13.73
CA GLY A 171 -9.47 -18.75 13.83
C GLY A 171 -9.84 -18.03 12.52
N ASN A 172 -9.25 -18.42 11.40
CA ASN A 172 -9.58 -17.84 10.10
C ASN A 172 -10.82 -18.51 9.50
N ILE A 173 -11.98 -18.15 10.05
CA ILE A 173 -13.29 -18.75 9.73
C ILE A 173 -13.61 -18.61 8.22
N ALA A 174 -13.24 -17.48 7.61
CA ALA A 174 -13.52 -17.23 6.20
C ALA A 174 -12.80 -18.23 5.28
N LYS A 175 -11.49 -18.44 5.48
CA LYS A 175 -10.71 -19.39 4.69
C LYS A 175 -11.08 -20.83 5.00
N ALA A 176 -11.28 -21.18 6.28
CA ALA A 176 -11.73 -22.52 6.67
C ALA A 176 -13.10 -22.87 6.08
N GLY A 177 -14.06 -21.92 6.13
CA GLY A 177 -15.39 -22.11 5.52
C GLY A 177 -15.34 -22.23 4.00
N TYR A 178 -14.46 -21.45 3.35
CA TYR A 178 -14.23 -21.57 1.92
C TYR A 178 -13.64 -22.94 1.54
N LEU A 179 -12.58 -23.39 2.22
CA LEU A 179 -11.96 -24.69 2.01
C LEU A 179 -12.92 -25.85 2.27
N ARG A 180 -13.80 -25.73 3.28
CA ARG A 180 -14.86 -26.72 3.52
C ARG A 180 -15.81 -26.88 2.33
N LYS A 181 -16.19 -25.77 1.66
CA LYS A 181 -16.99 -25.83 0.44
C LYS A 181 -16.22 -26.49 -0.69
N VAL A 182 -14.93 -26.16 -0.84
CA VAL A 182 -14.06 -26.78 -1.87
C VAL A 182 -13.86 -28.27 -1.58
N ASN A 183 -13.63 -28.68 -0.34
CA ASN A 183 -13.50 -30.09 0.04
C ASN A 183 -14.74 -30.92 -0.28
N LYS A 184 -15.95 -30.35 -0.08
CA LYS A 184 -17.20 -31.00 -0.51
C LYS A 184 -17.24 -31.20 -2.03
N LEU A 185 -16.80 -30.20 -2.79
CA LEU A 185 -16.75 -30.27 -4.24
C LEU A 185 -15.71 -31.32 -4.71
N VAL A 186 -14.55 -31.36 -4.08
CA VAL A 186 -13.50 -32.37 -4.33
C VAL A 186 -14.01 -33.79 -4.09
N ALA A 187 -14.80 -33.99 -3.03
CA ALA A 187 -15.40 -35.30 -2.73
C ALA A 187 -16.42 -35.75 -3.79
N GLN A 188 -17.07 -34.83 -4.48
CA GLN A 188 -18.07 -35.10 -5.50
C GLN A 188 -17.47 -35.26 -6.92
N GLU A 189 -16.55 -34.37 -7.28
CA GLU A 189 -16.07 -34.18 -8.67
C GLU A 189 -14.57 -34.49 -8.83
N GLY A 190 -13.84 -34.66 -7.74
CA GLY A 190 -12.41 -34.91 -7.76
C GLY A 190 -11.56 -33.63 -7.81
N ILE A 191 -10.30 -33.74 -7.36
CA ILE A 191 -9.40 -32.59 -7.22
C ILE A 191 -9.00 -31.96 -8.57
N ASN A 192 -8.99 -32.73 -9.65
CA ASN A 192 -8.61 -32.28 -10.98
C ASN A 192 -9.76 -31.60 -11.75
N ASN A 193 -10.96 -31.54 -11.17
CA ASN A 193 -12.08 -30.88 -11.83
C ASN A 193 -11.78 -29.37 -12.00
N PHE A 194 -12.17 -28.80 -13.13
CA PHE A 194 -11.93 -27.40 -13.47
C PHE A 194 -12.57 -26.42 -12.46
N ARG A 195 -13.75 -26.78 -11.89
CA ARG A 195 -14.41 -25.97 -10.86
C ARG A 195 -13.57 -25.89 -9.58
N VAL A 196 -12.98 -27.04 -9.18
CA VAL A 196 -12.06 -27.07 -8.03
C VAL A 196 -10.81 -26.23 -8.31
N GLN A 197 -10.22 -26.39 -9.51
CA GLN A 197 -9.04 -25.62 -9.91
C GLN A 197 -9.33 -24.11 -9.98
N ALA A 198 -10.50 -23.71 -10.45
CA ALA A 198 -10.93 -22.31 -10.44
C ALA A 198 -11.06 -21.78 -9.00
N LYS A 199 -11.67 -22.55 -8.09
CA LYS A 199 -11.79 -22.13 -6.67
C LYS A 199 -10.44 -22.09 -5.96
N LEU A 200 -9.49 -22.97 -6.29
CA LEU A 200 -8.11 -22.89 -5.78
C LEU A 200 -7.39 -21.65 -6.31
N ALA A 201 -7.56 -21.33 -7.58
CA ALA A 201 -7.00 -20.09 -8.15
C ALA A 201 -7.57 -18.82 -7.46
N VAL A 202 -8.85 -18.83 -7.07
CA VAL A 202 -9.46 -17.74 -6.25
C VAL A 202 -8.80 -17.65 -4.88
N LEU A 203 -8.55 -18.79 -4.22
CA LEU A 203 -7.86 -18.82 -2.92
C LEU A 203 -6.47 -18.22 -3.00
N ASP A 204 -5.75 -18.47 -4.09
CA ASP A 204 -4.43 -17.92 -4.40
C ASP A 204 -4.48 -16.46 -4.93
N LYS A 205 -5.68 -15.85 -4.96
CA LYS A 205 -5.92 -14.51 -5.52
C LYS A 205 -5.59 -14.34 -7.01
N GLN A 206 -5.51 -15.45 -7.75
CA GLN A 206 -5.28 -15.48 -9.20
C GLN A 206 -6.62 -15.42 -9.95
N PHE A 207 -7.38 -14.33 -9.78
CA PHE A 207 -8.75 -14.18 -10.27
C PHE A 207 -8.86 -14.35 -11.80
N HIS A 208 -7.92 -13.78 -12.56
CA HIS A 208 -7.92 -13.94 -14.03
C HIS A 208 -7.66 -15.37 -14.50
N LYS A 209 -6.89 -16.14 -13.72
CA LYS A 209 -6.70 -17.57 -14.01
C LYS A 209 -7.99 -18.35 -13.74
N ALA A 210 -8.67 -18.05 -12.63
CA ALA A 210 -9.96 -18.64 -12.31
C ALA A 210 -11.00 -18.33 -13.39
N GLU A 211 -11.09 -17.06 -13.83
CA GLU A 211 -11.92 -16.60 -14.93
C GLU A 211 -11.62 -17.40 -16.23
N ALA A 212 -10.34 -17.48 -16.61
CA ALA A 212 -9.94 -18.19 -17.83
C ALA A 212 -10.36 -19.67 -17.80
N ILE A 213 -10.20 -20.35 -16.66
CA ILE A 213 -10.62 -21.74 -16.49
C ILE A 213 -12.13 -21.87 -16.67
N LEU A 214 -12.94 -21.03 -16.02
CA LEU A 214 -14.40 -21.09 -16.11
C LEU A 214 -14.91 -20.74 -17.50
N ILE A 215 -14.35 -19.72 -18.15
CA ILE A 215 -14.73 -19.33 -19.51
C ILE A 215 -14.36 -20.41 -20.54
N GLN A 216 -13.23 -21.11 -20.34
CA GLN A 216 -12.81 -22.22 -21.22
C GLN A 216 -13.79 -23.38 -21.20
N HIS A 217 -14.48 -23.58 -20.08
CA HIS A 217 -15.51 -24.61 -19.91
C HIS A 217 -16.94 -24.09 -20.11
N ASP A 218 -17.08 -22.88 -20.65
CA ASP A 218 -18.36 -22.21 -20.95
C ASP A 218 -19.26 -21.94 -19.71
N GLU A 219 -18.66 -21.94 -18.50
CA GLU A 219 -19.32 -21.63 -17.21
C GLU A 219 -19.28 -20.11 -16.93
N ILE A 220 -19.97 -19.36 -17.80
CA ILE A 220 -19.95 -17.88 -17.76
C ILE A 220 -20.63 -17.36 -16.48
N GLU A 221 -21.73 -17.99 -16.08
CA GLU A 221 -22.49 -17.61 -14.88
C GLU A 221 -21.65 -17.79 -13.62
N GLU A 222 -20.89 -18.90 -13.52
CA GLU A 222 -19.99 -19.12 -12.38
C GLU A 222 -18.83 -18.10 -12.34
N ALA A 223 -18.30 -17.69 -13.50
CA ALA A 223 -17.27 -16.67 -13.59
C ALA A 223 -17.81 -15.28 -13.13
N MET A 224 -19.03 -14.96 -13.53
CA MET A 224 -19.69 -13.73 -13.10
C MET A 224 -20.02 -13.76 -11.61
N ALA A 225 -20.58 -14.86 -11.10
CA ALA A 225 -20.88 -15.04 -9.69
C ALA A 225 -19.63 -14.95 -8.81
N MET A 226 -18.50 -15.53 -9.26
CA MET A 226 -17.20 -15.40 -8.59
C MET A 226 -16.81 -13.92 -8.36
N TYR A 227 -16.92 -13.10 -9.39
CA TYR A 227 -16.57 -11.68 -9.27
C TYR A 227 -17.59 -10.90 -8.44
N GLN A 228 -18.88 -11.25 -8.48
CA GLN A 228 -19.92 -10.65 -7.63
C GLN A 228 -19.70 -10.98 -6.14
N GLU A 229 -19.38 -12.23 -5.80
CA GLU A 229 -19.02 -12.63 -4.43
C GLU A 229 -17.79 -11.86 -3.89
N LEU A 230 -16.87 -11.49 -4.78
CA LEU A 230 -15.68 -10.68 -4.47
C LEU A 230 -15.96 -9.16 -4.50
N HIS A 231 -17.19 -8.75 -4.74
CA HIS A 231 -17.59 -7.35 -4.94
C HIS A 231 -16.84 -6.63 -6.07
N ARG A 232 -16.37 -7.37 -7.07
CA ARG A 232 -15.68 -6.88 -8.26
C ARG A 232 -16.65 -6.80 -9.43
N TRP A 233 -17.66 -6.00 -9.29
CA TRP A 233 -18.78 -5.87 -10.23
C TRP A 233 -18.37 -5.44 -11.65
N ASP A 234 -17.34 -4.58 -11.75
CA ASP A 234 -16.85 -4.10 -13.05
C ASP A 234 -16.35 -5.25 -13.93
N GLU A 235 -15.66 -6.22 -13.34
CA GLU A 235 -15.17 -7.42 -14.04
C GLU A 235 -16.32 -8.35 -14.42
N SER A 236 -17.28 -8.55 -13.51
CA SER A 236 -18.48 -9.36 -13.79
C SER A 236 -19.26 -8.78 -14.98
N ILE A 237 -19.49 -7.47 -15.00
CA ILE A 237 -20.20 -6.78 -16.08
C ILE A 237 -19.42 -6.88 -17.40
N LYS A 238 -18.08 -6.72 -17.38
CA LYS A 238 -17.24 -6.87 -18.58
C LYS A 238 -17.36 -8.27 -19.20
N ILE A 239 -17.42 -9.32 -18.38
CA ILE A 239 -17.64 -10.69 -18.87
C ILE A 239 -19.02 -10.81 -19.51
N ALA A 240 -20.05 -10.30 -18.83
CA ALA A 240 -21.44 -10.33 -19.31
C ALA A 240 -21.57 -9.57 -20.66
N GLU A 241 -20.96 -8.40 -20.80
CA GLU A 241 -20.94 -7.62 -22.03
C GLU A 241 -20.18 -8.35 -23.16
N LYS A 242 -18.98 -8.88 -22.86
CA LYS A 242 -18.14 -9.59 -23.84
C LYS A 242 -18.80 -10.83 -24.39
N LYS A 243 -19.64 -11.48 -23.58
CA LYS A 243 -20.36 -12.70 -23.95
C LYS A 243 -21.82 -12.44 -24.39
N ASN A 244 -22.24 -11.17 -24.45
CA ASN A 244 -23.61 -10.76 -24.78
C ASN A 244 -24.68 -11.48 -23.93
N HIS A 245 -24.44 -11.54 -22.62
CA HIS A 245 -25.37 -12.18 -21.69
C HIS A 245 -26.72 -11.44 -21.69
N PRO A 246 -27.87 -12.15 -21.70
CA PRO A 246 -29.18 -11.51 -21.80
C PRO A 246 -29.48 -10.53 -20.64
N ASP A 247 -28.98 -10.81 -19.44
CA ASP A 247 -29.30 -10.07 -18.21
C ASP A 247 -28.28 -8.98 -17.85
N VAL A 248 -27.41 -8.56 -18.81
CA VAL A 248 -26.41 -7.49 -18.58
C VAL A 248 -27.03 -6.25 -17.96
N ARG A 249 -28.25 -5.88 -18.39
CA ARG A 249 -28.97 -4.71 -17.87
C ARG A 249 -29.33 -4.87 -16.41
N GLU A 250 -29.78 -6.04 -15.98
CA GLU A 250 -30.11 -6.35 -14.60
C GLU A 250 -28.85 -6.34 -13.71
N PHE A 251 -27.74 -6.90 -14.19
CA PHE A 251 -26.47 -6.84 -13.45
C PHE A 251 -25.96 -5.40 -13.24
N LYS A 252 -26.09 -4.54 -14.24
CA LYS A 252 -25.73 -3.12 -14.12
C LYS A 252 -26.59 -2.41 -13.09
N GLU A 253 -27.90 -2.68 -13.09
CA GLU A 253 -28.83 -2.07 -12.11
C GLU A 253 -28.56 -2.58 -10.70
N ASN A 254 -28.34 -3.88 -10.51
CA ASN A 254 -27.96 -4.46 -9.22
C ASN A 254 -26.63 -3.88 -8.69
N TYR A 255 -25.65 -3.68 -9.57
CA TYR A 255 -24.41 -3.02 -9.21
C TYR A 255 -24.64 -1.57 -8.78
N PHE A 256 -25.44 -0.84 -9.52
CA PHE A 256 -25.80 0.54 -9.19
C PHE A 256 -26.50 0.64 -7.83
N GLN A 257 -27.49 -0.22 -7.55
CA GLN A 257 -28.15 -0.28 -6.26
C GLN A 257 -27.17 -0.61 -5.13
N TRP A 258 -26.29 -1.59 -5.31
CA TRP A 258 -25.26 -1.92 -4.33
C TRP A 258 -24.34 -0.73 -4.04
N LEU A 259 -23.95 0.05 -5.06
CA LEU A 259 -23.14 1.26 -4.87
C LEU A 259 -23.87 2.31 -4.02
N LEU A 260 -25.18 2.47 -4.21
CA LEU A 260 -25.99 3.38 -3.40
C LEU A 260 -26.14 2.91 -1.95
N GLU A 261 -26.36 1.62 -1.74
CA GLU A 261 -26.47 1.02 -0.40
C GLU A 261 -25.15 1.11 0.39
N THR A 262 -24.02 1.05 -0.29
CA THR A 262 -22.69 1.17 0.31
C THR A 262 -22.16 2.60 0.39
N ASN A 263 -23.01 3.62 0.11
CA ASN A 263 -22.64 5.04 0.09
C ASN A 263 -21.44 5.35 -0.80
N GLN A 264 -21.34 4.68 -1.96
CA GLN A 264 -20.30 4.93 -2.95
C GLN A 264 -20.83 5.81 -4.09
N GLU A 265 -21.43 6.95 -3.75
CA GLU A 265 -22.09 7.87 -4.70
C GLU A 265 -21.16 8.31 -5.84
N ALA A 266 -19.87 8.48 -5.56
CA ALA A 266 -18.88 8.84 -6.57
C ALA A 266 -18.76 7.81 -7.70
N LYS A 267 -18.75 6.52 -7.36
CA LYS A 267 -18.71 5.43 -8.34
C LYS A 267 -20.05 5.24 -9.03
N ALA A 268 -21.14 5.35 -8.27
CA ALA A 268 -22.48 5.31 -8.85
C ALA A 268 -22.68 6.41 -9.89
N ALA A 269 -22.16 7.60 -9.63
CA ALA A 269 -22.17 8.71 -10.58
C ALA A 269 -21.35 8.40 -11.85
N GLU A 270 -20.16 7.78 -11.71
CA GLU A 270 -19.34 7.36 -12.85
C GLU A 270 -20.03 6.30 -13.73
N VAL A 271 -20.78 5.39 -13.11
CA VAL A 271 -21.58 4.40 -13.85
C VAL A 271 -22.65 5.11 -14.69
N LYS A 272 -23.40 6.03 -14.08
CA LYS A 272 -24.47 6.78 -14.76
C LYS A 272 -23.92 7.73 -15.83
N GLU A 273 -22.74 8.32 -15.61
CA GLU A 273 -22.03 9.12 -16.63
C GLU A 273 -21.69 8.29 -17.87
N ARG A 274 -21.18 7.06 -17.69
CA ARG A 274 -20.88 6.14 -18.81
C ARG A 274 -22.15 5.69 -19.55
N GLU A 275 -23.28 5.57 -18.86
CA GLU A 275 -24.57 5.24 -19.46
C GLU A 275 -25.20 6.42 -20.21
N GLY A 276 -24.68 7.64 -20.05
CA GLY A 276 -25.21 8.86 -20.64
C GLY A 276 -26.32 9.50 -19.82
N ASP A 277 -26.63 9.00 -18.61
CA ASP A 277 -27.58 9.63 -17.69
C ASP A 277 -26.86 10.71 -16.85
N TYR A 278 -26.55 11.82 -17.51
CA TYR A 278 -25.80 12.92 -16.92
C TYR A 278 -26.54 13.61 -15.77
N SER A 279 -27.88 13.66 -15.81
CA SER A 279 -28.69 14.31 -14.76
C SER A 279 -28.54 13.60 -13.42
N THR A 280 -28.68 12.27 -13.43
CA THR A 280 -28.47 11.43 -12.24
C THR A 280 -27.03 11.47 -11.80
N ALA A 281 -26.05 11.41 -12.73
CA ALA A 281 -24.63 11.48 -12.42
C ALA A 281 -24.25 12.78 -11.71
N ILE A 282 -24.73 13.93 -12.17
CA ILE A 282 -24.50 15.23 -11.54
C ILE A 282 -25.04 15.25 -10.11
N SER A 283 -26.28 14.75 -9.92
CA SER A 283 -26.91 14.71 -8.59
C SER A 283 -26.13 13.84 -7.61
N LEU A 284 -25.59 12.70 -8.07
CA LEU A 284 -24.78 11.79 -7.27
C LEU A 284 -23.39 12.36 -6.97
N TYR A 285 -22.74 13.02 -7.92
CA TYR A 285 -21.48 13.72 -7.66
C TYR A 285 -21.63 14.82 -6.61
N LEU A 286 -22.75 15.57 -6.64
CA LEU A 286 -23.02 16.57 -5.62
C LEU A 286 -23.27 15.96 -4.23
N LYS A 287 -24.00 14.85 -4.15
CA LYS A 287 -24.17 14.10 -2.90
C LYS A 287 -22.84 13.55 -2.38
N GLY A 288 -22.01 13.01 -3.26
CA GLY A 288 -20.69 12.49 -2.92
C GLY A 288 -19.62 13.55 -2.63
N GLY A 289 -19.99 14.85 -2.59
CA GLY A 289 -19.06 15.94 -2.28
C GLY A 289 -18.01 16.19 -3.37
N LEU A 290 -18.31 15.86 -4.63
CA LEU A 290 -17.42 16.02 -5.80
C LEU A 290 -17.94 17.04 -6.82
N PRO A 291 -18.15 18.31 -6.43
CA PRO A 291 -18.73 19.32 -7.30
C PRO A 291 -17.86 19.62 -8.53
N ALA A 292 -16.54 19.40 -8.45
CA ALA A 292 -15.65 19.55 -9.59
C ALA A 292 -15.92 18.53 -10.70
N LYS A 293 -16.27 17.29 -10.37
CA LYS A 293 -16.67 16.28 -11.36
C LYS A 293 -18.03 16.62 -11.96
N ALA A 294 -18.99 17.05 -11.13
CA ALA A 294 -20.30 17.53 -11.61
C ALA A 294 -20.15 18.69 -12.61
N ALA A 295 -19.30 19.68 -12.31
CA ALA A 295 -19.02 20.80 -13.19
C ALA A 295 -18.38 20.36 -14.53
N ASN A 296 -17.47 19.37 -14.48
CA ASN A 296 -16.85 18.82 -15.68
C ASN A 296 -17.86 18.10 -16.58
N VAL A 297 -18.80 17.33 -16.01
CA VAL A 297 -19.86 16.65 -16.77
C VAL A 297 -20.72 17.70 -17.50
N VAL A 298 -21.16 18.75 -16.80
CA VAL A 298 -21.95 19.83 -17.41
C VAL A 298 -21.19 20.50 -18.56
N SER A 299 -19.90 20.78 -18.33
CA SER A 299 -19.04 21.50 -19.31
C SER A 299 -18.67 20.67 -20.53
N ASN A 300 -18.41 19.36 -20.35
CA ASN A 300 -17.91 18.52 -21.44
C ASN A 300 -19.03 18.02 -22.36
N PHE A 301 -20.17 17.72 -21.79
CA PHE A 301 -21.30 17.15 -22.54
C PHE A 301 -22.36 18.19 -22.93
N ASN A 302 -22.15 19.46 -22.58
CA ASN A 302 -23.07 20.58 -22.87
C ASN A 302 -24.52 20.25 -22.46
N VAL A 303 -24.69 19.61 -21.30
CA VAL A 303 -25.98 19.16 -20.81
C VAL A 303 -26.82 20.37 -20.40
N GLY A 304 -28.02 20.47 -20.94
CA GLY A 304 -28.99 21.48 -20.49
C GLY A 304 -29.43 21.20 -19.05
N VAL A 305 -28.70 21.75 -18.10
CA VAL A 305 -28.97 21.54 -16.67
C VAL A 305 -29.87 22.66 -16.14
N PRO A 306 -30.88 22.37 -15.31
CA PRO A 306 -31.69 23.39 -14.65
C PRO A 306 -30.85 24.37 -13.85
N GLN A 307 -31.27 25.65 -13.82
CA GLN A 307 -30.51 26.71 -13.15
C GLN A 307 -30.23 26.42 -11.67
N ASP A 308 -31.17 25.79 -10.98
CA ASP A 308 -31.03 25.37 -9.59
C ASP A 308 -29.85 24.40 -9.36
N GLN A 309 -29.59 23.51 -10.32
CA GLN A 309 -28.44 22.58 -10.23
C GLN A 309 -27.13 23.30 -10.53
N LEU A 310 -27.10 24.25 -11.46
CA LEU A 310 -25.93 25.09 -11.74
C LEU A 310 -25.54 25.89 -10.48
N GLU A 311 -26.54 26.47 -9.80
CA GLU A 311 -26.32 27.20 -8.55
C GLU A 311 -25.79 26.28 -7.43
N LYS A 312 -26.32 25.08 -7.30
CA LYS A 312 -25.81 24.07 -6.34
C LYS A 312 -24.38 23.68 -6.62
N ILE A 313 -24.02 23.42 -7.89
CA ILE A 313 -22.64 23.09 -8.28
C ILE A 313 -21.70 24.25 -7.91
N SER A 314 -22.06 25.47 -8.29
CA SER A 314 -21.23 26.64 -8.02
C SER A 314 -21.09 26.95 -6.52
N ALA A 315 -22.18 26.82 -5.75
CA ALA A 315 -22.18 27.02 -4.31
C ALA A 315 -21.29 25.98 -3.61
N GLN A 316 -21.34 24.72 -4.02
CA GLN A 316 -20.48 23.68 -3.46
C GLN A 316 -19.00 23.84 -3.87
N LEU A 317 -18.71 24.30 -5.10
CA LEU A 317 -17.35 24.62 -5.52
C LEU A 317 -16.74 25.73 -4.65
N ILE A 318 -17.52 26.79 -4.40
CA ILE A 318 -17.11 27.93 -3.58
C ILE A 318 -16.93 27.50 -2.11
N SER A 319 -17.90 26.77 -1.55
CA SER A 319 -17.83 26.28 -0.16
C SER A 319 -16.67 25.31 0.08
N SER A 320 -16.26 24.56 -0.95
CA SER A 320 -15.10 23.66 -0.91
C SER A 320 -13.78 24.39 -1.15
N GLY A 321 -13.78 25.73 -1.28
CA GLY A 321 -12.57 26.53 -1.54
C GLY A 321 -12.00 26.39 -2.96
N MET A 322 -12.72 25.73 -3.88
CA MET A 322 -12.28 25.52 -5.26
C MET A 322 -12.66 26.70 -6.18
N HIS A 323 -12.30 27.91 -5.76
CA HIS A 323 -12.70 29.15 -6.43
C HIS A 323 -12.23 29.22 -7.89
N GLU A 324 -11.03 28.76 -8.21
CA GLU A 324 -10.52 28.74 -9.58
C GLU A 324 -11.40 27.86 -10.50
N LYS A 325 -11.78 26.66 -10.02
CA LYS A 325 -12.69 25.78 -10.78
C LYS A 325 -14.09 26.34 -10.89
N ALA A 326 -14.56 27.04 -9.86
CA ALA A 326 -15.83 27.77 -9.94
C ALA A 326 -15.76 28.87 -11.01
N GLY A 327 -14.65 29.58 -11.11
CA GLY A 327 -14.40 30.57 -12.17
C GLY A 327 -14.43 29.93 -13.57
N ASP A 328 -13.71 28.83 -13.77
CA ASP A 328 -13.71 28.08 -15.04
C ASP A 328 -15.13 27.60 -15.41
N PHE A 329 -15.91 27.16 -14.41
CA PHE A 329 -17.29 26.73 -14.61
C PHE A 329 -18.18 27.89 -15.03
N PHE A 330 -18.14 29.04 -14.33
CA PHE A 330 -18.89 30.23 -14.70
C PHE A 330 -18.51 30.80 -16.06
N GLU A 331 -17.21 30.78 -16.42
CA GLU A 331 -16.74 31.23 -17.72
C GLU A 331 -17.33 30.38 -18.86
N LYS A 332 -17.36 29.05 -18.70
CA LYS A 332 -17.99 28.11 -19.65
C LYS A 332 -19.51 28.32 -19.77
N MET A 333 -20.17 28.72 -18.69
CA MET A 333 -21.58 29.08 -18.70
C MET A 333 -21.85 30.50 -19.16
N ASN A 334 -20.82 31.23 -19.57
CA ASN A 334 -20.88 32.63 -20.03
C ASN A 334 -21.40 33.62 -18.95
N ILE A 335 -21.20 33.29 -17.66
CA ILE A 335 -21.54 34.14 -16.52
C ILE A 335 -20.23 34.85 -16.07
N LEU A 336 -19.79 35.82 -16.87
CA LEU A 336 -18.43 36.36 -16.80
C LEU A 336 -18.16 37.17 -15.52
N ASP A 337 -19.17 37.86 -14.96
CA ASP A 337 -19.03 38.61 -13.69
C ASP A 337 -18.69 37.69 -12.52
N ARG A 338 -19.45 36.59 -12.37
CA ARG A 338 -19.20 35.61 -11.32
C ARG A 338 -17.91 34.82 -11.53
N ALA A 339 -17.51 34.60 -12.77
CA ALA A 339 -16.24 34.00 -13.14
C ALA A 339 -15.07 34.85 -12.62
N MET A 340 -15.14 36.17 -12.88
CA MET A 340 -14.14 37.12 -12.44
C MET A 340 -14.00 37.14 -10.91
N ASP A 341 -15.12 37.30 -10.18
CA ASP A 341 -15.16 37.30 -8.72
C ASP A 341 -14.57 36.03 -8.15
N SER A 342 -14.88 34.88 -8.78
CA SER A 342 -14.36 33.59 -8.34
C SER A 342 -12.86 33.46 -8.56
N TYR A 343 -12.34 33.93 -9.71
CA TYR A 343 -10.89 33.93 -9.96
C TYR A 343 -10.13 34.81 -8.98
N VAL A 344 -10.65 35.99 -8.68
CA VAL A 344 -10.03 36.93 -7.72
C VAL A 344 -10.01 36.31 -6.32
N ARG A 345 -11.12 35.76 -5.85
CA ARG A 345 -11.21 35.09 -4.54
C ARG A 345 -10.28 33.86 -4.46
N GLY A 346 -10.08 33.17 -5.56
CA GLY A 346 -9.19 32.01 -5.66
C GLY A 346 -7.72 32.38 -5.91
N HIS A 347 -7.40 33.68 -5.95
CA HIS A 347 -6.06 34.19 -6.30
C HIS A 347 -5.53 33.71 -7.67
N ALA A 348 -6.44 33.33 -8.56
CA ALA A 348 -6.13 32.95 -9.94
C ALA A 348 -6.05 34.19 -10.84
N PHE A 349 -5.28 35.18 -10.40
CA PHE A 349 -5.21 36.53 -11.05
C PHE A 349 -4.87 36.48 -12.52
N ARG A 350 -4.04 35.53 -12.96
CA ARG A 350 -3.73 35.38 -14.40
C ARG A 350 -5.00 35.17 -15.23
N LYS A 351 -5.87 34.23 -14.77
CA LYS A 351 -7.15 33.97 -15.45
C LYS A 351 -8.10 35.14 -15.34
N ALA A 352 -8.13 35.80 -14.17
CA ALA A 352 -8.95 37.00 -13.98
C ALA A 352 -8.54 38.13 -14.93
N VAL A 353 -7.25 38.42 -15.09
CA VAL A 353 -6.73 39.43 -16.00
C VAL A 353 -6.99 39.03 -17.47
N ASP A 354 -6.78 37.79 -17.85
CA ASP A 354 -7.05 37.29 -19.20
C ASP A 354 -8.54 37.38 -19.55
N LEU A 355 -9.43 37.12 -18.60
CA LEU A 355 -10.87 37.33 -18.76
C LEU A 355 -11.22 38.79 -18.84
N ALA A 356 -10.66 39.65 -17.98
CA ALA A 356 -10.90 41.06 -17.95
C ALA A 356 -10.46 41.73 -19.27
N ARG A 357 -9.33 41.36 -19.85
CA ARG A 357 -8.87 41.88 -21.16
C ARG A 357 -9.87 41.61 -22.29
N ARG A 358 -10.61 40.50 -22.20
CA ARG A 358 -11.61 40.10 -23.21
C ARG A 358 -12.98 40.74 -22.98
N ALA A 359 -13.41 40.78 -21.70
CA ALA A 359 -14.81 41.13 -21.37
C ALA A 359 -14.94 42.45 -20.58
N PHE A 360 -13.94 42.85 -19.78
CA PHE A 360 -14.00 43.97 -18.84
C PHE A 360 -12.72 44.82 -18.86
N PRO A 361 -12.36 45.48 -19.95
CA PRO A 361 -11.07 46.19 -20.08
C PRO A 361 -10.81 47.23 -18.99
N SER A 362 -11.86 47.84 -18.43
CA SER A 362 -11.76 48.83 -17.36
C SER A 362 -11.26 48.26 -16.03
N HIS A 363 -11.38 46.94 -15.79
CA HIS A 363 -10.98 46.32 -14.56
C HIS A 363 -9.53 45.80 -14.60
N VAL A 364 -8.87 45.79 -15.75
CA VAL A 364 -7.52 45.21 -15.92
C VAL A 364 -6.50 45.90 -15.00
N VAL A 365 -6.51 47.21 -14.91
CA VAL A 365 -5.57 47.98 -14.10
C VAL A 365 -5.70 47.61 -12.63
N ASN A 366 -6.91 47.57 -12.09
CA ASN A 366 -7.19 47.20 -10.71
C ASN A 366 -6.78 45.76 -10.41
N LEU A 367 -7.03 44.82 -11.32
CA LEU A 367 -6.67 43.42 -11.17
C LEU A 367 -5.15 43.20 -11.20
N GLU A 368 -4.43 43.91 -12.07
CA GLU A 368 -2.95 43.84 -12.07
C GLU A 368 -2.37 44.45 -10.78
N GLU A 369 -2.99 45.49 -10.21
CA GLU A 369 -2.61 46.07 -8.91
C GLU A 369 -2.87 45.06 -7.78
N GLU A 370 -4.07 44.51 -7.68
CA GLU A 370 -4.41 43.49 -6.65
C GLU A 370 -3.51 42.27 -6.76
N TRP A 371 -3.17 41.84 -7.97
CA TRP A 371 -2.22 40.77 -8.20
C TRP A 371 -0.83 41.13 -7.67
N GLY A 372 -0.37 42.38 -7.93
CA GLY A 372 0.87 42.88 -7.39
C GLY A 372 0.89 42.89 -5.86
N ASP A 373 -0.19 43.39 -5.23
CA ASP A 373 -0.35 43.39 -3.77
C ASP A 373 -0.34 41.99 -3.18
N TRP A 374 -1.00 41.03 -3.83
CA TRP A 374 -0.99 39.64 -3.42
C TRP A 374 0.42 39.02 -3.53
N LEU A 375 1.15 39.27 -4.63
CA LEU A 375 2.53 38.80 -4.81
C LEU A 375 3.47 39.34 -3.73
N VAL A 376 3.29 40.60 -3.31
CA VAL A 376 4.02 41.21 -2.21
C VAL A 376 3.73 40.44 -0.90
N SER A 377 2.46 40.12 -0.64
CA SER A 377 2.07 39.34 0.54
C SER A 377 2.73 37.94 0.57
N GLN A 378 2.92 37.34 -0.61
CA GLN A 378 3.60 36.06 -0.82
C GLN A 378 5.14 36.18 -0.87
N LYS A 379 5.70 37.37 -0.63
CA LYS A 379 7.14 37.68 -0.71
C LYS A 379 7.76 37.47 -2.10
N GLN A 380 6.94 37.45 -3.15
CA GLN A 380 7.37 37.34 -4.54
C GLN A 380 7.56 38.72 -5.17
N LEU A 381 8.45 39.51 -4.59
CA LEU A 381 8.64 40.92 -4.93
C LEU A 381 9.06 41.13 -6.39
N ASP A 382 9.87 40.23 -6.95
CA ASP A 382 10.33 40.34 -8.33
C ASP A 382 9.17 40.32 -9.34
N LEU A 383 8.20 39.45 -9.12
CA LEU A 383 7.02 39.31 -9.96
C LEU A 383 6.04 40.48 -9.76
N SER A 384 5.95 40.99 -8.52
CA SER A 384 5.06 42.13 -8.22
C SER A 384 5.48 43.41 -8.94
N ILE A 385 6.78 43.64 -9.12
CA ILE A 385 7.30 44.79 -9.86
C ILE A 385 6.70 44.86 -11.28
N GLU A 386 6.70 43.73 -11.99
CA GLU A 386 6.18 43.65 -13.35
C GLU A 386 4.67 43.92 -13.40
N ARG A 387 3.91 43.40 -12.40
CA ARG A 387 2.48 43.62 -12.32
C ARG A 387 2.13 45.11 -12.10
N TYR A 388 2.81 45.77 -11.17
CA TYR A 388 2.61 47.20 -10.93
C TYR A 388 3.01 48.06 -12.13
N VAL A 389 4.06 47.69 -12.84
CA VAL A 389 4.46 48.39 -14.09
C VAL A 389 3.36 48.23 -15.14
N GLN A 390 2.78 47.04 -15.30
CA GLN A 390 1.67 46.82 -16.23
C GLN A 390 0.38 47.58 -15.83
N ALA A 391 0.15 47.73 -14.52
CA ALA A 391 -0.93 48.54 -14.01
C ALA A 391 -0.69 50.06 -14.14
N GLY A 392 0.55 50.47 -14.45
CA GLY A 392 0.92 51.88 -14.48
C GLY A 392 1.12 52.52 -13.10
N ILE A 393 1.24 51.70 -12.03
CA ILE A 393 1.36 52.15 -10.64
C ILE A 393 2.85 52.12 -10.24
N PHE A 394 3.58 53.08 -10.76
CA PHE A 394 5.04 53.14 -10.63
C PHE A 394 5.54 53.34 -9.20
N ASN A 395 4.79 54.01 -8.32
CA ASN A 395 5.16 54.17 -6.92
C ASN A 395 5.31 52.81 -6.20
N LYS A 396 4.28 51.94 -6.32
CA LYS A 396 4.33 50.58 -5.77
C LYS A 396 5.40 49.73 -6.44
N ALA A 397 5.63 49.90 -7.76
CA ALA A 397 6.69 49.16 -8.45
C ALA A 397 8.09 49.53 -7.93
N ILE A 398 8.36 50.81 -7.67
CA ILE A 398 9.63 51.28 -7.11
C ILE A 398 9.81 50.75 -5.68
N GLU A 399 8.79 50.85 -4.84
CA GLU A 399 8.83 50.35 -3.47
C GLU A 399 9.09 48.84 -3.40
N ALA A 400 8.44 48.09 -4.28
CA ALA A 400 8.68 46.64 -4.41
C ALA A 400 10.12 46.36 -4.89
N ALA A 401 10.67 47.11 -5.85
CA ALA A 401 12.03 46.97 -6.32
C ALA A 401 13.08 47.30 -5.25
N LEU A 402 12.85 48.32 -4.43
CA LEU A 402 13.71 48.68 -3.29
C LEU A 402 13.65 47.61 -2.23
N SER A 403 12.47 47.08 -1.90
CA SER A 403 12.27 46.02 -0.94
C SER A 403 12.90 44.69 -1.41
N ALA A 404 12.89 44.41 -2.71
CA ALA A 404 13.55 43.27 -3.35
C ALA A 404 15.08 43.45 -3.49
N ARG A 405 15.62 44.62 -3.09
CA ARG A 405 17.03 45.04 -3.31
C ARG A 405 17.47 45.00 -4.76
N LYS A 406 16.55 45.21 -5.70
CA LYS A 406 16.82 45.30 -7.15
C LYS A 406 17.14 46.75 -7.55
N TRP A 407 18.25 47.27 -7.02
CA TRP A 407 18.63 48.68 -7.14
C TRP A 407 18.70 49.16 -8.57
N ASN A 408 19.27 48.38 -9.47
CA ASN A 408 19.34 48.74 -10.90
C ASN A 408 17.95 48.90 -11.54
N ARG A 409 17.00 48.01 -11.15
CA ARG A 409 15.63 48.12 -11.67
C ARG A 409 14.91 49.32 -11.06
N ALA A 410 15.12 49.59 -9.78
CA ALA A 410 14.59 50.76 -9.09
C ALA A 410 15.09 52.06 -9.77
N VAL A 411 16.39 52.16 -10.09
CA VAL A 411 16.97 53.30 -10.80
C VAL A 411 16.28 53.52 -12.15
N GLN A 412 16.10 52.47 -12.94
CA GLN A 412 15.42 52.56 -14.24
C GLN A 412 13.98 53.06 -14.08
N LEU A 413 13.21 52.48 -13.16
CA LEU A 413 11.82 52.88 -12.92
C LEU A 413 11.71 54.35 -12.45
N VAL A 414 12.63 54.81 -11.61
CA VAL A 414 12.67 56.19 -11.09
C VAL A 414 13.08 57.18 -12.20
N ALA A 415 14.02 56.81 -13.10
CA ALA A 415 14.48 57.65 -14.18
C ALA A 415 13.36 57.99 -15.19
N ASP A 416 12.42 57.07 -15.38
CA ASP A 416 11.30 57.22 -16.31
C ASP A 416 10.11 58.03 -15.71
N GLN A 417 10.19 58.43 -14.40
CA GLN A 417 9.10 59.14 -13.73
C GLN A 417 9.31 60.67 -13.66
N PRO A 418 8.19 61.42 -13.54
CA PRO A 418 8.25 62.86 -13.29
C PRO A 418 9.00 63.18 -11.99
N PRO A 419 9.70 64.34 -11.94
CA PRO A 419 10.51 64.69 -10.75
C PRO A 419 9.76 64.70 -9.41
N GLU A 420 8.47 64.93 -9.45
CA GLU A 420 7.61 64.94 -8.25
C GLU A 420 7.50 63.54 -7.61
N ILE A 421 7.41 62.50 -8.45
CA ILE A 421 7.34 61.11 -8.00
C ILE A 421 8.75 60.59 -7.66
N ALA A 422 9.76 60.94 -8.41
CA ALA A 422 11.12 60.42 -8.31
C ALA A 422 11.90 60.95 -7.06
N ARG A 423 11.67 62.21 -6.64
CA ARG A 423 12.40 62.87 -5.53
C ARG A 423 12.51 62.05 -4.24
N PRO A 424 11.47 61.42 -3.71
CA PRO A 424 11.57 60.67 -2.43
C PRO A 424 12.53 59.49 -2.52
N TYR A 425 12.62 58.86 -3.69
CA TYR A 425 13.39 57.64 -3.87
C TYR A 425 14.86 57.88 -4.19
N TYR A 426 15.25 59.03 -4.72
CA TYR A 426 16.65 59.36 -5.00
C TYR A 426 17.54 59.31 -3.73
N LYS A 427 17.04 59.77 -2.60
CA LYS A 427 17.79 59.72 -1.35
C LYS A 427 18.12 58.28 -0.92
N GLN A 428 17.18 57.38 -1.03
CA GLN A 428 17.38 55.97 -0.63
C GLN A 428 18.35 55.27 -1.59
N ILE A 429 18.21 55.48 -2.90
CA ILE A 429 19.08 54.93 -3.91
C ILE A 429 20.51 55.49 -3.77
N ALA A 430 20.66 56.78 -3.59
CA ALA A 430 21.97 57.43 -3.41
C ALA A 430 22.68 56.93 -2.14
N LYS A 431 21.95 56.78 -1.04
CA LYS A 431 22.48 56.20 0.20
C LYS A 431 23.06 54.82 -0.01
N HIS A 432 22.34 53.92 -0.68
CA HIS A 432 22.84 52.57 -0.98
C HIS A 432 24.13 52.60 -1.82
N TYR A 433 24.17 53.39 -2.91
CA TYR A 433 25.38 53.47 -3.74
C TYR A 433 26.56 54.15 -3.08
N SER A 434 26.31 54.98 -2.05
CA SER A 434 27.39 55.58 -1.24
C SER A 434 27.97 54.60 -0.19
N GLU A 435 27.17 53.64 0.29
CA GLU A 435 27.58 52.60 1.22
C GLU A 435 28.32 51.42 0.59
N VAL A 436 28.09 51.18 -0.72
CA VAL A 436 28.70 50.09 -1.48
C VAL A 436 30.05 50.50 -2.12
N ARG A 437 30.41 51.79 -2.09
CA ARG A 437 31.74 52.31 -2.48
C ARG A 437 32.71 52.21 -1.28
#